data_fcfc5b94ff923198cfbfcfb8019c79f9
#
_entry.id   fcfc5b94ff923198cfbfcfb8019c79f9
#
_cell.length_a   1.000
_cell.length_b   1.000
_cell.length_c   1.000
_cell.angle_alpha   90.00
_cell.angle_beta   90.00
_cell.angle_gamma   90.00
#
_symmetry.space_group_name_H-M   'P 1'
#
loop_
_entity.id
_entity.type
_entity.pdbx_description
1 polymer ?
#
loop_
_entity_poly.entity_id
_entity_poly.type
_entity_poly.pdbx_seq_one_letter_code
_entity_poly.pdbx_strand_id
1 'polypeptide(L)'
;FASSRCYFYKKMILYLYVNALCEHFSTGSLFYQMRRHIMNNYRMGTKCVQAGYKPGNGEPRQIPIIQSTTFKYDTSEDMGKLFDLEAEGYFYSRLQNPTCDHVAAKLASMEGGTAAMLTSSGQAANFMALFNICECGDHIVASSSIYGGTFNLISVTMAKMGITATFVSPDATEEELNAAFKPNTKVMFGETIANPALTVLDIELFAKVAHEHGVPLVVDNTFPTPVNCRPIEWGADIVTHSTTKYMDGHGAAVGGACLLYTSPSPRDA
;
A
#
# COMPACT_ATOMS: atom_id res chain seq x y z
N PHE A 1 -7.68 22.46 21.98
CA PHE A 1 -8.54 21.30 22.31
C PHE A 1 -9.23 20.66 21.09
N ALA A 2 -9.34 21.34 19.93
CA ALA A 2 -9.94 20.79 18.71
C ALA A 2 -8.93 20.02 17.83
N SER A 3 -7.64 20.33 17.89
CA SER A 3 -6.61 19.71 17.03
C SER A 3 -6.24 18.28 17.44
N SER A 4 -6.30 17.98 18.75
CA SER A 4 -5.94 16.64 19.26
C SER A 4 -6.99 15.56 18.95
N ARG A 5 -8.27 15.92 18.81
CA ARG A 5 -9.33 14.97 18.45
C ARG A 5 -9.31 14.57 16.97
N CYS A 6 -8.95 15.49 16.07
CA CYS A 6 -8.84 15.19 14.65
C CYS A 6 -7.62 14.29 14.36
N TYR A 7 -6.52 14.48 15.11
CA TYR A 7 -5.33 13.63 15.08
C TYR A 7 -5.63 12.18 15.52
N PHE A 8 -6.42 12.05 16.59
CA PHE A 8 -6.82 10.75 17.13
C PHE A 8 -7.73 9.98 16.14
N TYR A 9 -8.67 10.67 15.47
CA TYR A 9 -9.59 10.05 14.51
C TYR A 9 -8.89 9.61 13.21
N LYS A 10 -7.95 10.39 12.66
CA LYS A 10 -7.22 10.01 11.43
C LYS A 10 -6.24 8.87 11.69
N LYS A 11 -5.49 8.89 12.78
CA LYS A 11 -4.64 7.79 13.21
C LYS A 11 -5.48 6.56 13.58
N MET A 12 -6.67 6.78 14.17
CA MET A 12 -7.57 5.70 14.56
C MET A 12 -8.20 5.00 13.36
N ILE A 13 -8.56 5.69 12.28
CA ILE A 13 -9.18 5.06 11.10
C ILE A 13 -8.17 4.22 10.32
N LEU A 14 -6.94 4.66 10.13
CA LEU A 14 -5.92 3.84 9.48
C LEU A 14 -5.27 2.88 10.47
N TYR A 15 -5.04 3.29 11.72
CA TYR A 15 -4.57 2.42 12.80
C TYR A 15 -5.60 1.33 13.12
N LEU A 16 -6.91 1.63 13.08
CA LEU A 16 -7.97 0.62 13.19
C LEU A 16 -8.09 -0.20 11.89
N TYR A 17 -7.89 0.38 10.71
CA TYR A 17 -7.91 -0.35 9.45
C TYR A 17 -6.65 -1.22 9.27
N VAL A 18 -5.48 -0.72 9.63
CA VAL A 18 -4.22 -1.48 9.59
C VAL A 18 -4.10 -2.42 10.80
N ASN A 19 -4.52 -2.01 12.01
CA ASN A 19 -4.51 -2.89 13.17
C ASN A 19 -5.71 -3.83 13.22
N ALA A 20 -6.90 -3.48 12.75
CA ALA A 20 -7.98 -4.46 12.58
C ALA A 20 -7.61 -5.50 11.54
N LEU A 21 -6.94 -5.13 10.45
CA LEU A 21 -6.31 -6.10 9.55
C LEU A 21 -5.18 -6.87 10.26
N CYS A 22 -4.31 -6.22 11.03
CA CYS A 22 -3.21 -6.88 11.72
C CYS A 22 -3.64 -7.66 12.98
N GLU A 23 -4.56 -7.15 13.80
CA GLU A 23 -5.02 -7.84 15.02
C GLU A 23 -5.98 -8.99 14.71
N HIS A 24 -6.83 -8.87 13.70
CA HIS A 24 -7.62 -10.01 13.21
C HIS A 24 -6.74 -11.10 12.57
N PHE A 25 -5.59 -10.70 12.00
CA PHE A 25 -4.60 -11.64 11.49
C PHE A 25 -3.74 -12.27 12.61
N SER A 26 -3.60 -11.68 13.78
CA SER A 26 -2.83 -12.23 14.89
C SER A 26 -3.58 -13.33 15.69
N THR A 27 -4.92 -13.32 15.67
CA THR A 27 -5.74 -14.36 16.32
C THR A 27 -6.16 -15.49 15.38
N GLY A 28 -5.84 -15.37 14.10
CA GLY A 28 -6.13 -16.38 13.08
C GLY A 28 -5.26 -17.61 13.25
N SER A 29 -5.91 -18.70 13.57
CA SER A 29 -5.44 -20.06 13.82
C SER A 29 -4.19 -20.46 13.03
N LEU A 30 -3.48 -21.48 13.52
CA LEU A 30 -2.38 -22.23 12.87
C LEU A 30 -2.64 -22.47 11.34
N PHE A 31 -3.91 -22.58 10.93
CA PHE A 31 -4.38 -22.67 9.56
C PHE A 31 -4.10 -21.43 8.70
N TYR A 32 -4.16 -20.22 9.27
CA TYR A 32 -3.89 -18.98 8.54
C TYR A 32 -2.37 -18.80 8.34
N GLN A 33 -1.57 -19.08 9.36
CA GLN A 33 -0.11 -19.07 9.24
C GLN A 33 0.39 -20.14 8.26
N MET A 34 -0.20 -21.35 8.25
CA MET A 34 0.08 -22.37 7.24
C MET A 34 -0.35 -21.94 5.83
N ARG A 35 -1.49 -21.26 5.68
CA ARG A 35 -1.94 -20.73 4.37
C ARG A 35 -1.00 -19.65 3.83
N ARG A 36 -0.56 -18.71 4.67
CA ARG A 36 0.42 -17.68 4.31
C ARG A 36 1.75 -18.32 3.87
N HIS A 37 2.20 -19.35 4.58
CA HIS A 37 3.43 -20.08 4.26
C HIS A 37 3.32 -20.84 2.93
N ILE A 38 2.19 -21.48 2.65
CA ILE A 38 1.95 -22.22 1.38
C ILE A 38 1.88 -21.25 0.20
N MET A 39 1.19 -20.11 0.34
CA MET A 39 1.04 -19.12 -0.74
C MET A 39 2.35 -18.38 -1.06
N ASN A 40 3.24 -18.19 -0.07
CA ASN A 40 4.56 -17.59 -0.28
C ASN A 40 5.51 -18.49 -1.06
N ASN A 41 5.29 -19.80 -1.07
CA ASN A 41 6.12 -20.77 -1.80
C ASN A 41 5.74 -20.95 -3.28
N TYR A 42 4.65 -20.34 -3.75
CA TYR A 42 4.29 -20.41 -5.16
C TYR A 42 5.20 -19.54 -6.02
N ARG A 43 5.56 -20.04 -7.20
CA ARG A 43 6.24 -19.24 -8.23
C ARG A 43 5.32 -18.10 -8.69
N MET A 44 5.91 -17.01 -9.18
CA MET A 44 5.17 -15.80 -9.58
C MET A 44 4.02 -16.10 -10.55
N GLY A 45 4.24 -16.92 -11.59
CA GLY A 45 3.18 -17.32 -12.52
C GLY A 45 1.99 -18.00 -11.84
N THR A 46 2.25 -18.85 -10.82
CA THR A 46 1.18 -19.45 -10.02
C THR A 46 0.45 -18.42 -9.17
N LYS A 47 1.19 -17.47 -8.55
CA LYS A 47 0.58 -16.37 -7.79
C LYS A 47 -0.34 -15.50 -8.65
N CYS A 48 0.09 -15.16 -9.88
CA CYS A 48 -0.73 -14.39 -10.82
C CYS A 48 -2.08 -15.05 -11.09
N VAL A 49 -2.13 -16.38 -11.15
CA VAL A 49 -3.37 -17.13 -11.45
C VAL A 49 -4.16 -17.48 -10.19
N GLN A 50 -3.50 -18.00 -9.15
CA GLN A 50 -4.15 -18.67 -8.03
C GLN A 50 -4.25 -17.87 -6.74
N ALA A 51 -3.42 -16.82 -6.56
CA ALA A 51 -3.42 -16.08 -5.31
C ALA A 51 -4.68 -15.21 -5.13
N GLY A 52 -5.00 -14.91 -3.88
CA GLY A 52 -6.04 -13.97 -3.49
C GLY A 52 -7.46 -14.55 -3.41
N TYR A 53 -7.75 -15.66 -4.09
CA TYR A 53 -9.08 -16.28 -4.07
C TYR A 53 -8.99 -17.80 -3.98
N LYS A 54 -9.80 -18.37 -3.09
CA LYS A 54 -9.96 -19.81 -2.97
C LYS A 54 -11.45 -20.14 -2.95
N PRO A 55 -11.99 -20.66 -4.07
CA PRO A 55 -13.40 -21.03 -4.12
C PRO A 55 -13.71 -22.16 -3.14
N GLY A 56 -14.88 -22.10 -2.53
CA GLY A 56 -15.48 -23.18 -1.76
C GLY A 56 -16.15 -24.23 -2.64
N ASN A 57 -16.82 -25.18 -1.99
CA ASN A 57 -17.57 -26.21 -2.71
C ASN A 57 -18.77 -25.60 -3.44
N GLY A 58 -18.83 -25.77 -4.76
CA GLY A 58 -19.90 -25.21 -5.61
C GLY A 58 -19.75 -23.72 -5.96
N GLU A 59 -18.68 -23.08 -5.52
CA GLU A 59 -18.41 -21.67 -5.86
C GLU A 59 -17.69 -21.52 -7.21
N PRO A 60 -17.81 -20.35 -7.86
CA PRO A 60 -17.10 -20.05 -9.11
C PRO A 60 -15.59 -20.17 -8.95
N ARG A 61 -14.90 -20.69 -9.96
CA ARG A 61 -13.41 -20.72 -9.97
C ARG A 61 -12.78 -19.37 -10.16
N GLN A 62 -13.47 -18.44 -10.84
CA GLN A 62 -13.03 -17.07 -11.02
C GLN A 62 -13.62 -16.18 -9.92
N ILE A 63 -12.89 -15.15 -9.53
CA ILE A 63 -13.38 -14.14 -8.58
C ILE A 63 -14.67 -13.53 -9.13
N PRO A 64 -15.82 -13.65 -8.44
CA PRO A 64 -17.06 -12.99 -8.86
C PRO A 64 -16.90 -11.46 -8.82
N ILE A 65 -17.52 -10.77 -9.78
CA ILE A 65 -17.65 -9.32 -9.71
C ILE A 65 -18.91 -9.01 -8.88
N ILE A 66 -18.68 -8.58 -7.64
CA ILE A 66 -19.77 -8.23 -6.70
C ILE A 66 -20.04 -6.73 -6.81
N GLN A 67 -21.01 -6.39 -7.64
CA GLN A 67 -21.44 -5.02 -7.90
C GLN A 67 -22.62 -4.65 -6.99
N SER A 68 -22.36 -4.56 -5.69
CA SER A 68 -23.34 -4.17 -4.68
C SER A 68 -22.75 -3.10 -3.78
N THR A 69 -23.57 -2.15 -3.34
CA THR A 69 -23.18 -1.13 -2.35
C THR A 69 -23.36 -1.62 -0.92
N THR A 70 -24.36 -2.46 -0.67
CA THR A 70 -24.74 -2.95 0.66
C THR A 70 -24.96 -4.45 0.63
N PHE A 71 -24.92 -5.09 1.79
CA PHE A 71 -25.07 -6.52 1.98
C PHE A 71 -26.20 -6.79 2.99
N LYS A 72 -26.96 -7.87 2.77
CA LYS A 72 -28.08 -8.26 3.62
C LYS A 72 -27.62 -9.17 4.75
N TYR A 73 -28.12 -8.90 5.94
CA TYR A 73 -28.02 -9.78 7.11
C TYR A 73 -29.45 -10.16 7.55
N ASP A 74 -29.58 -11.28 8.22
CA ASP A 74 -30.88 -11.78 8.67
C ASP A 74 -31.38 -11.07 9.92
N THR A 75 -30.45 -10.63 10.78
CA THR A 75 -30.76 -9.90 12.02
C THR A 75 -29.99 -8.59 12.13
N SER A 76 -30.50 -7.64 12.90
CA SER A 76 -29.80 -6.39 13.27
C SER A 76 -28.62 -6.66 14.18
N GLU A 77 -28.71 -7.71 15.02
CA GLU A 77 -27.65 -8.15 15.90
C GLU A 77 -26.43 -8.64 15.14
N ASP A 78 -26.62 -9.42 14.06
CA ASP A 78 -25.51 -9.86 13.21
C ASP A 78 -24.80 -8.70 12.52
N MET A 79 -25.58 -7.70 12.07
CA MET A 79 -25.00 -6.48 11.50
C MET A 79 -24.29 -5.62 12.57
N GLY A 80 -24.85 -5.53 13.77
CA GLY A 80 -24.27 -4.82 14.91
C GLY A 80 -22.85 -5.31 15.23
N LYS A 81 -22.65 -6.63 15.27
CA LYS A 81 -21.35 -7.25 15.50
C LYS A 81 -20.28 -6.84 14.49
N LEU A 82 -20.65 -6.52 13.24
CA LEU A 82 -19.70 -6.02 12.23
C LEU A 82 -19.24 -4.58 12.56
N PHE A 83 -20.18 -3.74 13.05
CA PHE A 83 -19.84 -2.38 13.48
C PHE A 83 -18.99 -2.36 14.75
N ASP A 84 -19.22 -3.32 15.64
CA ASP A 84 -18.47 -3.51 16.88
C ASP A 84 -17.15 -4.27 16.67
N LEU A 85 -16.85 -4.69 15.41
CA LEU A 85 -15.68 -5.47 15.03
C LEU A 85 -15.59 -6.84 15.74
N GLU A 86 -16.72 -7.38 16.16
CA GLU A 86 -16.84 -8.69 16.79
C GLU A 86 -17.06 -9.83 15.77
N ALA A 87 -17.39 -9.50 14.53
CA ALA A 87 -17.59 -10.44 13.44
C ALA A 87 -16.96 -9.95 12.14
N GLU A 88 -16.53 -10.88 11.29
CA GLU A 88 -16.08 -10.60 9.93
C GLU A 88 -17.26 -10.60 8.95
N GLY A 89 -17.23 -9.70 7.96
CA GLY A 89 -18.25 -9.65 6.91
C GLY A 89 -18.25 -8.33 6.15
N TYR A 90 -19.07 -8.30 5.11
CA TYR A 90 -19.20 -7.13 4.25
C TYR A 90 -20.55 -6.46 4.52
N PHE A 91 -20.58 -5.15 4.74
CA PHE A 91 -21.82 -4.41 4.91
C PHE A 91 -21.95 -3.21 3.97
N TYR A 92 -20.82 -2.63 3.55
CA TYR A 92 -20.80 -1.49 2.65
C TYR A 92 -19.54 -1.43 1.79
N SER A 93 -19.70 -1.40 0.44
CA SER A 93 -18.58 -1.53 -0.51
C SER A 93 -17.56 -0.39 -0.50
N ARG A 94 -17.90 0.79 0.06
CA ARG A 94 -16.89 1.85 0.27
C ARG A 94 -15.83 1.44 1.29
N LEU A 95 -16.18 0.58 2.23
CA LEU A 95 -15.28 0.10 3.27
C LEU A 95 -14.60 -1.20 2.83
N GLN A 96 -15.39 -2.17 2.40
CA GLN A 96 -14.91 -3.49 1.99
C GLN A 96 -15.82 -4.07 0.91
N ASN A 97 -15.21 -4.72 -0.09
CA ASN A 97 -15.93 -5.45 -1.13
C ASN A 97 -15.16 -6.72 -1.46
N PRO A 98 -15.84 -7.89 -1.54
CA PRO A 98 -15.16 -9.16 -1.77
C PRO A 98 -14.28 -9.18 -3.01
N THR A 99 -14.72 -8.57 -4.12
CA THR A 99 -13.93 -8.50 -5.35
C THR A 99 -12.64 -7.69 -5.14
N CYS A 100 -12.74 -6.53 -4.49
CA CYS A 100 -11.58 -5.69 -4.19
C CYS A 100 -10.61 -6.40 -3.25
N ASP A 101 -11.12 -7.04 -2.20
CA ASP A 101 -10.31 -7.72 -1.20
C ASP A 101 -9.54 -8.91 -1.78
N HIS A 102 -10.18 -9.68 -2.67
CA HIS A 102 -9.50 -10.77 -3.38
C HIS A 102 -8.38 -10.28 -4.31
N VAL A 103 -8.60 -9.17 -5.02
CA VAL A 103 -7.57 -8.55 -5.86
C VAL A 103 -6.45 -7.98 -4.99
N ALA A 104 -6.78 -7.29 -3.90
CA ALA A 104 -5.80 -6.76 -2.94
C ALA A 104 -4.93 -7.88 -2.36
N ALA A 105 -5.54 -8.99 -1.90
CA ALA A 105 -4.83 -10.16 -1.40
C ALA A 105 -3.91 -10.80 -2.46
N LYS A 106 -4.33 -10.83 -3.73
CA LYS A 106 -3.50 -11.28 -4.84
C LYS A 106 -2.27 -10.40 -5.01
N LEU A 107 -2.44 -9.09 -5.05
CA LEU A 107 -1.34 -8.14 -5.21
C LEU A 107 -0.37 -8.20 -4.04
N ALA A 108 -0.87 -8.26 -2.80
CA ALA A 108 -0.04 -8.44 -1.61
C ALA A 108 0.80 -9.73 -1.69
N SER A 109 0.19 -10.85 -2.14
CA SER A 109 0.93 -12.10 -2.33
C SER A 109 2.00 -12.01 -3.42
N MET A 110 1.75 -11.27 -4.50
CA MET A 110 2.71 -11.10 -5.60
C MET A 110 3.89 -10.24 -5.18
N GLU A 111 3.67 -9.12 -4.50
CA GLU A 111 4.72 -8.23 -3.99
C GLU A 111 5.48 -8.80 -2.79
N GLY A 112 4.92 -9.76 -2.08
CA GLY A 112 5.47 -10.25 -0.80
C GLY A 112 5.06 -9.38 0.39
N GLY A 113 4.10 -8.47 0.20
CA GLY A 113 3.54 -7.61 1.24
C GLY A 113 2.56 -8.32 2.16
N THR A 114 2.22 -7.66 3.27
CA THR A 114 1.25 -8.17 4.25
C THR A 114 -0.18 -7.90 3.82
N ALA A 115 -0.44 -6.72 3.33
CA ALA A 115 -1.78 -6.28 2.91
C ALA A 115 -1.68 -5.31 1.73
N ALA A 116 -2.78 -5.16 1.01
CA ALA A 116 -2.93 -4.17 -0.05
C ALA A 116 -4.30 -3.50 0.02
N MET A 117 -4.38 -2.28 -0.50
CA MET A 117 -5.61 -1.54 -0.70
C MET A 117 -5.71 -1.10 -2.15
N LEU A 118 -6.88 -1.28 -2.76
CA LEU A 118 -7.15 -0.78 -4.10
C LEU A 118 -7.60 0.68 -4.06
N THR A 119 -7.21 1.44 -5.07
CA THR A 119 -7.57 2.84 -5.25
C THR A 119 -8.07 3.10 -6.67
N SER A 120 -8.70 4.24 -6.89
CA SER A 120 -9.25 4.62 -8.19
C SER A 120 -8.19 4.88 -9.27
N SER A 121 -6.93 5.09 -8.88
CA SER A 121 -5.81 5.33 -9.81
C SER A 121 -4.48 5.20 -9.08
N GLY A 122 -3.37 5.04 -9.82
CA GLY A 122 -2.02 5.10 -9.25
C GLY A 122 -1.72 6.43 -8.54
N GLN A 123 -2.24 7.53 -9.09
CA GLN A 123 -2.11 8.85 -8.46
C GLN A 123 -2.83 8.92 -7.11
N ALA A 124 -3.99 8.28 -6.98
CA ALA A 124 -4.70 8.15 -5.72
C ALA A 124 -3.92 7.26 -4.73
N ALA A 125 -3.26 6.19 -5.21
CA ALA A 125 -2.40 5.36 -4.38
C ALA A 125 -1.22 6.16 -3.81
N ASN A 126 -0.50 6.90 -4.65
CA ASN A 126 0.62 7.75 -4.23
C ASN A 126 0.16 8.85 -3.25
N PHE A 127 -0.95 9.53 -3.57
CA PHE A 127 -1.50 10.55 -2.68
C PHE A 127 -1.87 9.97 -1.31
N MET A 128 -2.60 8.85 -1.28
CA MET A 128 -3.03 8.23 -0.04
C MET A 128 -1.87 7.72 0.81
N ALA A 129 -0.85 7.12 0.17
CA ALA A 129 0.35 6.66 0.87
C ALA A 129 1.07 7.84 1.55
N LEU A 130 1.35 8.91 0.81
CA LEU A 130 2.07 10.06 1.33
C LEU A 130 1.24 10.89 2.33
N PHE A 131 -0.03 11.16 2.02
CA PHE A 131 -0.92 11.97 2.86
C PHE A 131 -1.26 11.29 4.19
N ASN A 132 -1.23 9.96 4.21
CA ASN A 132 -1.43 9.23 5.46
C ASN A 132 -0.24 9.34 6.42
N ILE A 133 0.97 9.48 5.89
CA ILE A 133 2.21 9.58 6.68
C ILE A 133 2.47 11.05 7.09
N CYS A 134 2.23 11.99 6.16
CA CYS A 134 2.56 13.40 6.32
C CYS A 134 1.39 14.25 6.78
N GLU A 135 1.68 15.21 7.62
CA GLU A 135 0.76 16.27 8.06
C GLU A 135 1.27 17.66 7.63
N CYS A 136 0.45 18.70 7.86
CA CYS A 136 0.88 20.08 7.62
C CYS A 136 2.12 20.40 8.46
N GLY A 137 3.16 20.91 7.81
CA GLY A 137 4.45 21.19 8.42
C GLY A 137 5.50 20.09 8.20
N ASP A 138 5.12 18.93 7.69
CA ASP A 138 6.04 17.81 7.41
C ASP A 138 6.80 17.98 6.10
N HIS A 139 7.81 17.14 5.92
CA HIS A 139 8.71 17.17 4.80
C HIS A 139 8.85 15.78 4.16
N ILE A 140 8.98 15.77 2.83
CA ILE A 140 9.21 14.58 2.00
C ILE A 140 10.57 14.70 1.33
N VAL A 141 11.39 13.65 1.32
CA VAL A 141 12.50 13.50 0.39
C VAL A 141 12.06 12.64 -0.78
N ALA A 142 12.20 13.08 -2.01
CA ALA A 142 11.75 12.35 -3.19
C ALA A 142 12.79 12.33 -4.29
N SER A 143 12.90 11.23 -5.04
CA SER A 143 13.68 11.23 -6.28
C SER A 143 13.10 12.27 -7.25
N SER A 144 13.98 12.98 -7.95
CA SER A 144 13.61 13.94 -8.99
C SER A 144 13.17 13.24 -10.29
N SER A 145 13.63 12.00 -10.50
CA SER A 145 13.24 11.16 -11.63
C SER A 145 12.06 10.29 -11.22
N ILE A 146 10.87 10.85 -11.33
CA ILE A 146 9.58 10.18 -11.08
C ILE A 146 8.55 10.64 -12.10
N TYR A 147 7.43 9.94 -12.21
CA TYR A 147 6.32 10.33 -13.06
C TYR A 147 5.90 11.80 -12.82
N GLY A 148 5.76 12.57 -13.90
CA GLY A 148 5.46 14.00 -13.81
C GLY A 148 4.20 14.34 -13.02
N GLY A 149 3.17 13.48 -13.05
CA GLY A 149 1.98 13.63 -12.22
C GLY A 149 2.29 13.52 -10.73
N THR A 150 3.18 12.60 -10.33
CA THR A 150 3.61 12.44 -8.93
C THR A 150 4.55 13.58 -8.51
N PHE A 151 5.43 14.03 -9.40
CA PHE A 151 6.23 15.21 -9.16
C PHE A 151 5.33 16.43 -8.86
N ASN A 152 4.33 16.65 -9.68
CA ASN A 152 3.35 17.74 -9.49
C ASN A 152 2.50 17.56 -8.23
N LEU A 153 2.12 16.30 -7.91
CA LEU A 153 1.43 15.99 -6.66
C LEU A 153 2.24 16.48 -5.45
N ILE A 154 3.51 16.10 -5.39
CA ILE A 154 4.39 16.40 -4.25
C ILE A 154 4.74 17.89 -4.22
N SER A 155 5.18 18.47 -5.37
CA SER A 155 5.71 19.83 -5.42
C SER A 155 4.64 20.92 -5.39
N VAL A 156 3.42 20.64 -5.85
CA VAL A 156 2.35 21.65 -5.97
C VAL A 156 1.15 21.33 -5.10
N THR A 157 0.60 20.12 -5.21
CA THR A 157 -0.65 19.80 -4.52
C THR A 157 -0.43 19.64 -3.03
N MET A 158 0.58 18.89 -2.62
CA MET A 158 0.89 18.69 -1.20
C MET A 158 1.49 19.96 -0.56
N ALA A 159 2.20 20.77 -1.34
CA ALA A 159 2.66 22.07 -0.87
C ALA A 159 1.51 23.00 -0.45
N LYS A 160 0.36 22.96 -1.14
CA LYS A 160 -0.86 23.69 -0.73
C LYS A 160 -1.44 23.19 0.59
N MET A 161 -1.10 21.96 0.99
CA MET A 161 -1.49 21.36 2.27
C MET A 161 -0.45 21.61 3.38
N GLY A 162 0.59 22.41 3.08
CA GLY A 162 1.66 22.74 4.03
C GLY A 162 2.73 21.66 4.14
N ILE A 163 2.77 20.68 3.23
CA ILE A 163 3.78 19.63 3.19
C ILE A 163 4.86 20.06 2.19
N THR A 164 6.12 20.08 2.63
CA THR A 164 7.26 20.50 1.81
C THR A 164 8.02 19.30 1.27
N ALA A 165 8.83 19.50 0.23
CA ALA A 165 9.65 18.43 -0.32
C ALA A 165 11.05 18.91 -0.74
N THR A 166 12.02 17.99 -0.66
CA THR A 166 13.33 18.11 -1.31
C THR A 166 13.47 17.00 -2.34
N PHE A 167 13.78 17.38 -3.58
CA PHE A 167 14.02 16.42 -4.66
C PHE A 167 15.52 16.17 -4.80
N VAL A 168 15.90 14.89 -4.90
CA VAL A 168 17.27 14.41 -5.02
C VAL A 168 17.46 13.69 -6.37
N SER A 169 18.69 13.69 -6.88
CA SER A 169 19.01 12.87 -8.06
C SER A 169 18.75 11.38 -7.77
N PRO A 170 18.27 10.58 -8.74
CA PRO A 170 18.25 9.12 -8.58
C PRO A 170 19.65 8.51 -8.44
N ASP A 171 20.68 9.21 -8.94
CA ASP A 171 22.08 8.82 -8.86
C ASP A 171 22.81 9.53 -7.68
N ALA A 172 22.05 10.10 -6.72
CA ALA A 172 22.62 10.78 -5.56
C ALA A 172 23.47 9.82 -4.69
N THR A 173 24.60 10.31 -4.22
CA THR A 173 25.41 9.58 -3.24
C THR A 173 24.71 9.50 -1.88
N GLU A 174 25.20 8.61 -1.02
CA GLU A 174 24.67 8.47 0.33
C GLU A 174 24.74 9.79 1.12
N GLU A 175 25.84 10.56 0.95
CA GLU A 175 26.02 11.86 1.57
C GLU A 175 24.99 12.90 1.07
N GLU A 176 24.73 12.92 -0.23
CA GLU A 176 23.73 13.82 -0.83
C GLU A 176 22.31 13.46 -0.39
N LEU A 177 21.99 12.16 -0.29
CA LEU A 177 20.73 11.69 0.24
C LEU A 177 20.56 12.12 1.70
N ASN A 178 21.55 11.88 2.54
CA ASN A 178 21.53 12.28 3.96
C ASN A 178 21.35 13.81 4.12
N ALA A 179 22.01 14.60 3.29
CA ALA A 179 21.94 16.08 3.33
C ALA A 179 20.53 16.61 2.96
N ALA A 180 19.70 15.82 2.27
CA ALA A 180 18.34 16.19 1.90
C ALA A 180 17.34 16.07 3.05
N PHE A 181 17.66 15.33 4.10
CA PHE A 181 16.78 15.11 5.25
C PHE A 181 16.74 16.33 6.17
N LYS A 182 15.56 16.60 6.71
CA LYS A 182 15.28 17.64 7.69
C LYS A 182 14.66 17.01 8.95
N PRO A 183 14.68 17.70 10.11
CA PRO A 183 14.10 17.16 11.35
C PRO A 183 12.62 16.79 11.26
N ASN A 184 11.90 17.39 10.31
CA ASN A 184 10.49 17.14 10.03
C ASN A 184 10.25 16.23 8.81
N THR A 185 11.28 15.57 8.28
CA THR A 185 11.11 14.57 7.21
C THR A 185 10.38 13.35 7.77
N LYS A 186 9.36 12.88 7.04
CA LYS A 186 8.49 11.76 7.46
C LYS A 186 8.51 10.58 6.51
N VAL A 187 8.93 10.79 5.27
CA VAL A 187 8.90 9.75 4.25
C VAL A 187 9.92 10.05 3.15
N MET A 188 10.47 8.99 2.57
CA MET A 188 11.23 9.03 1.34
C MET A 188 10.42 8.39 0.22
N PHE A 189 10.46 8.95 -1.00
CA PHE A 189 9.70 8.48 -2.14
C PHE A 189 10.58 8.29 -3.38
N GLY A 190 10.37 7.19 -4.10
CA GLY A 190 11.03 6.92 -5.37
C GLY A 190 10.14 6.15 -6.35
N GLU A 191 10.58 6.00 -7.58
CA GLU A 191 9.96 5.18 -8.62
C GLU A 191 10.99 4.19 -9.14
N THR A 192 10.66 2.90 -9.17
CA THR A 192 11.60 1.82 -9.53
C THR A 192 12.24 2.05 -10.90
N ILE A 193 11.43 2.39 -11.89
CA ILE A 193 11.88 2.80 -13.23
C ILE A 193 11.10 4.05 -13.60
N ALA A 194 11.80 5.17 -13.68
CA ALA A 194 11.21 6.49 -13.87
C ALA A 194 10.57 6.68 -15.25
N ASN A 195 9.40 7.30 -15.30
CA ASN A 195 8.74 7.70 -16.53
C ASN A 195 8.88 9.24 -16.74
N PRO A 196 9.49 9.73 -17.84
CA PRO A 196 9.93 9.00 -19.04
C PRO A 196 11.43 8.69 -19.08
N ALA A 197 12.20 9.04 -18.04
CA ALA A 197 13.66 9.02 -18.09
C ALA A 197 14.25 7.59 -18.15
N LEU A 198 13.50 6.56 -17.77
CA LEU A 198 13.93 5.16 -17.67
C LEU A 198 15.11 4.94 -16.72
N THR A 199 15.35 5.89 -15.84
CA THR A 199 16.35 5.77 -14.76
C THR A 199 15.88 4.74 -13.77
N VAL A 200 16.77 3.85 -13.36
CA VAL A 200 16.49 2.81 -12.35
C VAL A 200 16.94 3.32 -10.98
N LEU A 201 16.06 3.22 -9.99
CA LEU A 201 16.33 3.61 -8.62
C LEU A 201 17.18 2.56 -7.91
N ASP A 202 18.22 2.98 -7.21
CA ASP A 202 18.89 2.13 -6.21
C ASP A 202 18.03 2.06 -4.95
N ILE A 203 17.15 1.06 -4.92
CA ILE A 203 16.18 0.88 -3.83
C ILE A 203 16.90 0.58 -2.51
N GLU A 204 17.99 -0.20 -2.53
CA GLU A 204 18.73 -0.58 -1.32
C GLU A 204 19.39 0.64 -0.67
N LEU A 205 20.02 1.51 -1.47
CA LEU A 205 20.63 2.74 -0.98
C LEU A 205 19.57 3.68 -0.39
N PHE A 206 18.44 3.88 -1.12
CA PHE A 206 17.35 4.74 -0.66
C PHE A 206 16.70 4.18 0.62
N ALA A 207 16.47 2.87 0.71
CA ALA A 207 15.94 2.22 1.90
C ALA A 207 16.90 2.36 3.09
N LYS A 208 18.20 2.11 2.89
CA LYS A 208 19.21 2.26 3.93
C LYS A 208 19.15 3.65 4.54
N VAL A 209 19.24 4.69 3.71
CA VAL A 209 19.26 6.08 4.20
C VAL A 209 17.92 6.44 4.87
N ALA A 210 16.79 6.06 4.29
CA ALA A 210 15.47 6.31 4.89
C ALA A 210 15.37 5.69 6.30
N HIS A 211 15.81 4.44 6.45
CA HIS A 211 15.77 3.72 7.72
C HIS A 211 16.75 4.28 8.75
N GLU A 212 17.93 4.74 8.35
CA GLU A 212 18.88 5.43 9.24
C GLU A 212 18.27 6.71 9.83
N HIS A 213 17.39 7.39 9.08
CA HIS A 213 16.61 8.53 9.55
C HIS A 213 15.28 8.15 10.23
N GLY A 214 14.97 6.86 10.36
CA GLY A 214 13.77 6.35 11.01
C GLY A 214 12.46 6.66 10.26
N VAL A 215 12.52 6.80 8.92
CA VAL A 215 11.37 7.07 8.08
C VAL A 215 11.17 5.95 7.05
N PRO A 216 9.93 5.68 6.59
CA PRO A 216 9.68 4.67 5.58
C PRO A 216 10.08 5.14 4.18
N LEU A 217 10.45 4.16 3.34
CA LEU A 217 10.61 4.31 1.90
C LEU A 217 9.33 3.85 1.17
N VAL A 218 8.73 4.76 0.39
CA VAL A 218 7.62 4.47 -0.55
C VAL A 218 8.19 4.37 -1.95
N VAL A 219 7.89 3.27 -2.65
CA VAL A 219 8.34 3.05 -4.03
C VAL A 219 7.16 2.81 -4.96
N ASP A 220 7.03 3.64 -6.00
CA ASP A 220 6.12 3.38 -7.11
C ASP A 220 6.73 2.32 -8.05
N ASN A 221 6.14 1.13 -8.07
CA ASN A 221 6.60 -0.02 -8.85
C ASN A 221 5.73 -0.31 -10.07
N THR A 222 5.15 0.72 -10.64
CA THR A 222 4.18 0.61 -11.75
C THR A 222 4.75 -0.09 -12.97
N PHE A 223 5.96 0.27 -13.42
CA PHE A 223 6.53 -0.25 -14.66
C PHE A 223 7.01 -1.69 -14.54
N PRO A 224 7.85 -2.04 -13.55
CA PRO A 224 8.32 -3.41 -13.42
C PRO A 224 7.21 -4.40 -13.06
N THR A 225 6.22 -3.97 -12.31
CA THR A 225 5.24 -4.83 -11.61
C THR A 225 5.92 -5.84 -10.68
N PRO A 226 5.20 -6.56 -9.82
CA PRO A 226 5.80 -7.60 -8.97
C PRO A 226 6.44 -8.75 -9.76
N VAL A 227 6.14 -8.83 -11.05
CA VAL A 227 6.71 -9.89 -11.92
C VAL A 227 8.22 -9.69 -12.16
N ASN A 228 8.64 -8.44 -12.35
CA ASN A 228 10.03 -8.10 -12.68
C ASN A 228 10.82 -7.55 -11.49
N CYS A 229 10.15 -6.84 -10.56
CA CYS A 229 10.79 -6.30 -9.36
C CYS A 229 9.79 -6.31 -8.20
N ARG A 230 10.27 -6.61 -7.01
CA ARG A 230 9.52 -6.53 -5.76
C ARG A 230 10.30 -5.64 -4.79
N PRO A 231 10.01 -4.33 -4.75
CA PRO A 231 10.75 -3.37 -3.94
C PRO A 231 10.82 -3.73 -2.45
N ILE A 232 9.84 -4.45 -1.92
CA ILE A 232 9.84 -4.96 -0.54
C ILE A 232 11.05 -5.86 -0.27
N GLU A 233 11.47 -6.68 -1.24
CA GLU A 233 12.64 -7.56 -1.10
C GLU A 233 13.96 -6.76 -1.06
N TRP A 234 13.93 -5.48 -1.46
CA TRP A 234 15.06 -4.54 -1.51
C TRP A 234 14.99 -3.45 -0.42
N GLY A 235 14.06 -3.57 0.52
CA GLY A 235 13.95 -2.70 1.68
C GLY A 235 12.86 -1.62 1.61
N ALA A 236 12.04 -1.56 0.57
CA ALA A 236 10.90 -0.66 0.55
C ALA A 236 9.83 -1.09 1.58
N ASP A 237 9.25 -0.13 2.29
CA ASP A 237 8.23 -0.35 3.30
C ASP A 237 6.82 -0.32 2.70
N ILE A 238 6.64 0.54 1.69
CA ILE A 238 5.36 0.75 1.01
C ILE A 238 5.61 0.72 -0.49
N VAL A 239 4.75 -0.02 -1.20
CA VAL A 239 4.80 -0.09 -2.66
C VAL A 239 3.49 0.40 -3.23
N THR A 240 3.56 1.29 -4.20
CA THR A 240 2.40 1.79 -4.93
C THR A 240 2.43 1.35 -6.39
N HIS A 241 1.23 1.27 -6.99
CA HIS A 241 1.08 0.91 -8.39
C HIS A 241 -0.03 1.71 -9.05
N SER A 242 0.21 2.11 -10.28
CA SER A 242 -0.87 2.35 -11.23
C SER A 242 -1.22 1.02 -11.89
N THR A 243 -2.27 0.35 -11.41
CA THR A 243 -2.73 -0.92 -12.00
C THR A 243 -3.24 -0.74 -13.43
N THR A 244 -3.52 0.50 -13.83
CA THR A 244 -3.86 0.95 -15.20
C THR A 244 -2.88 0.47 -16.27
N LYS A 245 -1.60 0.24 -15.90
CA LYS A 245 -0.51 0.00 -16.85
C LYS A 245 -0.33 -1.50 -17.08
N TYR A 246 0.83 -2.06 -16.78
CA TYR A 246 1.15 -3.44 -17.09
C TYR A 246 0.40 -4.48 -16.25
N MET A 247 -0.20 -4.09 -15.11
CA MET A 247 -1.04 -5.01 -14.34
C MET A 247 -2.37 -5.29 -15.05
N ASP A 248 -3.06 -4.27 -15.58
CA ASP A 248 -4.21 -4.44 -16.46
C ASP A 248 -3.76 -5.06 -17.79
N GLY A 249 -2.68 -4.53 -18.37
CA GLY A 249 -2.01 -5.08 -19.55
C GLY A 249 -2.77 -4.91 -20.88
N HIS A 250 -3.98 -4.39 -20.85
CA HIS A 250 -4.86 -4.28 -22.01
C HIS A 250 -5.29 -2.85 -22.33
N GLY A 251 -4.93 -1.87 -21.48
CA GLY A 251 -5.37 -0.48 -21.64
C GLY A 251 -6.88 -0.30 -21.46
N ALA A 252 -7.52 -1.20 -20.71
CA ALA A 252 -8.99 -1.25 -20.58
C ALA A 252 -9.50 -0.65 -19.27
N ALA A 253 -8.69 -0.64 -18.20
CA ALA A 253 -9.12 -0.21 -16.88
C ALA A 253 -8.17 0.83 -16.26
N VAL A 254 -8.71 1.73 -15.46
CA VAL A 254 -7.95 2.66 -14.63
C VAL A 254 -8.05 2.21 -13.18
N GLY A 255 -6.91 2.11 -12.50
CA GLY A 255 -6.88 1.73 -11.09
C GLY A 255 -5.52 1.94 -10.46
N GLY A 256 -5.46 1.75 -9.17
CA GLY A 256 -4.23 1.80 -8.39
C GLY A 256 -4.25 0.83 -7.22
N ALA A 257 -3.10 0.61 -6.64
CA ALA A 257 -2.94 -0.18 -5.43
C ALA A 257 -1.82 0.40 -4.56
N CYS A 258 -2.01 0.32 -3.25
CA CYS A 258 -0.99 0.60 -2.25
C CYS A 258 -0.82 -0.65 -1.38
N LEU A 259 0.42 -1.08 -1.20
CA LEU A 259 0.79 -2.28 -0.47
C LEU A 259 1.72 -1.91 0.69
N LEU A 260 1.57 -2.62 1.78
CA LEU A 260 2.37 -2.44 2.98
C LEU A 260 3.19 -3.69 3.27
N TYR A 261 4.45 -3.48 3.65
CA TYR A 261 5.25 -4.45 4.37
C TYR A 261 5.26 -4.03 5.84
N THR A 262 4.69 -4.85 6.72
CA THR A 262 4.86 -4.63 8.15
C THR A 262 6.19 -5.25 8.57
N SER A 263 7.16 -4.43 8.90
CA SER A 263 8.25 -4.84 9.79
C SER A 263 7.63 -5.31 11.11
N PRO A 264 8.18 -6.33 11.79
CA PRO A 264 7.71 -6.69 13.11
C PRO A 264 7.69 -5.43 13.98
N SER A 265 6.55 -5.21 14.65
CA SER A 265 6.42 -4.10 15.59
C SER A 265 7.54 -4.20 16.65
N PRO A 266 8.12 -3.07 17.11
CA PRO A 266 9.03 -3.10 18.26
C PRO A 266 8.44 -3.75 19.51
N ARG A 267 7.11 -4.06 19.52
CA ARG A 267 6.42 -4.82 20.55
C ARG A 267 6.54 -6.34 20.37
N ASP A 268 7.02 -6.80 19.21
CA ASP A 268 7.19 -8.21 18.87
C ASP A 268 8.66 -8.66 19.03
N ALA A 269 9.52 -7.76 19.50
CA ALA A 269 10.93 -8.00 19.80
C ALA A 269 11.18 -8.18 21.32
#